data_e0a1531806c61d363d0e3ac8dbf83df9
#
_entry.id   e0a1531806c61d363d0e3ac8dbf83df9
#
_cell.length_a   1.000
_cell.length_b   1.000
_cell.length_c   1.000
_cell.angle_alpha   90.00
_cell.angle_beta   90.00
_cell.angle_gamma   90.00
#
_symmetry.space_group_name_H-M   'P 1'
#
loop_
_entity.id
_entity.type
_entity.pdbx_description
1 polymer ?
#
loop_
_entity_poly.entity_id
_entity_poly.type
_entity_poly.pdbx_seq_one_letter_code
_entity_poly.pdbx_strand_id
1 'polypeptide(L)'
;DEGKGKAVDFLAERVDYVARFNGGNNAGHTVINNFGTFKIHLVPSGIFAQNTTGLIGGGVVIDPQVLLEEIEMLNKAGIGVDGRLWVSPRSHIIMPYHKILDGLYEEAKGAGATGTTRRGIGPVFADKVSYNGIRWTDFTSDMFEQRLQVQLTLKNKIIVALGGEALKYEEIRDTYRGYYSRLKPYIRELFSIVQDGLKEGRNFLLEQ
;
A
#
# COMPACT_ATOMS: atom_id res chain seq x y z
N ASP A 1 -14.09 -3.11 -10.46
CA ASP A 1 -13.87 -4.52 -10.07
C ASP A 1 -14.53 -5.44 -11.10
N GLU A 2 -13.86 -5.80 -12.14
CA GLU A 2 -14.33 -6.66 -13.24
C GLU A 2 -14.43 -8.16 -12.84
N GLY A 3 -14.71 -8.44 -11.58
CA GLY A 3 -14.78 -9.80 -11.02
C GLY A 3 -13.43 -10.44 -10.72
N LYS A 4 -12.32 -9.69 -10.81
CA LYS A 4 -10.96 -10.19 -10.56
C LYS A 4 -10.81 -10.82 -9.17
N GLY A 5 -11.35 -10.17 -8.14
CA GLY A 5 -11.29 -10.68 -6.77
C GLY A 5 -11.91 -12.09 -6.61
N LYS A 6 -13.02 -12.37 -7.30
CA LYS A 6 -13.63 -13.70 -7.28
C LYS A 6 -12.77 -14.75 -7.99
N ALA A 7 -12.13 -14.38 -9.10
CA ALA A 7 -11.23 -15.29 -9.81
C ALA A 7 -9.98 -15.59 -8.96
N VAL A 8 -9.41 -14.58 -8.30
CA VAL A 8 -8.26 -14.75 -7.39
C VAL A 8 -8.65 -15.63 -6.20
N ASP A 9 -9.79 -15.38 -5.56
CA ASP A 9 -10.27 -16.17 -4.42
C ASP A 9 -10.44 -17.65 -4.80
N PHE A 10 -11.04 -17.95 -5.94
CA PHE A 10 -11.19 -19.31 -6.45
C PHE A 10 -9.85 -20.00 -6.78
N LEU A 11 -8.90 -19.25 -7.33
CA LEU A 11 -7.58 -19.80 -7.70
C LEU A 11 -6.63 -19.87 -6.51
N ALA A 12 -6.83 -19.06 -5.48
CA ALA A 12 -5.93 -18.94 -4.34
C ALA A 12 -5.75 -20.25 -3.56
N GLU A 13 -6.78 -21.09 -3.50
CA GLU A 13 -6.70 -22.42 -2.86
C GLU A 13 -5.72 -23.38 -3.54
N ARG A 14 -5.30 -23.07 -4.78
CA ARG A 14 -4.45 -23.92 -5.64
C ARG A 14 -3.04 -23.38 -5.80
N VAL A 15 -2.70 -22.29 -5.12
CA VAL A 15 -1.40 -21.64 -5.22
C VAL A 15 -0.78 -21.44 -3.85
N ASP A 16 0.54 -21.40 -3.80
CA ASP A 16 1.29 -21.16 -2.57
C ASP A 16 1.35 -19.65 -2.24
N TYR A 17 1.40 -18.81 -3.27
CA TYR A 17 1.55 -17.37 -3.13
C TYR A 17 0.58 -16.60 -4.02
N VAL A 18 -0.02 -15.53 -3.46
CA VAL A 18 -0.70 -14.50 -4.25
C VAL A 18 0.09 -13.21 -4.13
N ALA A 19 0.63 -12.73 -5.22
CA ALA A 19 1.51 -11.57 -5.27
C ALA A 19 0.83 -10.38 -5.96
N ARG A 20 0.54 -9.35 -5.19
CA ARG A 20 0.13 -8.06 -5.73
C ARG A 20 1.38 -7.28 -6.13
N PHE A 21 1.53 -7.02 -7.42
CA PHE A 21 2.79 -6.47 -7.95
C PHE A 21 2.74 -4.97 -8.25
N ASN A 22 1.56 -4.36 -8.39
CA ASN A 22 1.38 -2.95 -8.75
C ASN A 22 0.07 -2.36 -8.18
N GLY A 23 -0.14 -1.06 -8.36
CA GLY A 23 -1.34 -0.34 -7.93
C GLY A 23 -1.23 0.21 -6.50
N GLY A 24 -2.36 0.43 -5.88
CA GLY A 24 -2.48 0.98 -4.52
C GLY A 24 -3.89 0.76 -3.98
N ASN A 25 -4.31 1.59 -3.02
CA ASN A 25 -5.61 1.48 -2.38
C ASN A 25 -6.74 2.24 -3.10
N ASN A 26 -6.56 2.60 -4.38
CA ASN A 26 -7.55 3.32 -5.19
C ASN A 26 -8.73 2.45 -5.66
N ALA A 27 -8.50 1.13 -5.83
CA ALA A 27 -9.53 0.17 -6.14
C ALA A 27 -9.69 -0.82 -4.98
N GLY A 28 -10.94 -1.18 -4.66
CA GLY A 28 -11.24 -2.16 -3.63
C GLY A 28 -11.83 -3.43 -4.25
N HIS A 29 -11.55 -4.57 -3.64
CA HIS A 29 -12.17 -5.86 -3.95
C HIS A 29 -13.14 -6.23 -2.83
N THR A 30 -14.33 -6.68 -3.21
CA THR A 30 -15.26 -7.25 -2.24
C THR A 30 -15.16 -8.77 -2.32
N VAL A 31 -14.74 -9.40 -1.23
CA VAL A 31 -14.69 -10.84 -1.07
C VAL A 31 -15.83 -11.26 -0.15
N ILE A 32 -16.61 -12.24 -0.57
CA ILE A 32 -17.72 -12.82 0.21
C ILE A 32 -17.41 -14.30 0.37
N ASN A 33 -17.23 -14.73 1.61
CA ASN A 33 -16.93 -16.11 1.95
C ASN A 33 -17.58 -16.51 3.30
N ASN A 34 -17.24 -17.69 3.81
CA ASN A 34 -17.78 -18.21 5.07
C ASN A 34 -17.41 -17.37 6.31
N PHE A 35 -16.41 -16.51 6.24
CA PHE A 35 -16.00 -15.60 7.31
C PHE A 35 -16.78 -14.29 7.28
N GLY A 36 -17.44 -13.95 6.15
CA GLY A 36 -18.21 -12.73 6.00
C GLY A 36 -17.99 -12.01 4.68
N THR A 37 -18.27 -10.69 4.69
CA THR A 37 -18.05 -9.79 3.56
C THR A 37 -16.91 -8.82 3.88
N PHE A 38 -15.87 -8.83 3.06
CA PHE A 38 -14.66 -8.05 3.27
C PHE A 38 -14.42 -7.11 2.09
N LYS A 39 -14.12 -5.87 2.39
CA LYS A 39 -13.64 -4.89 1.39
C LYS A 39 -12.16 -4.66 1.63
N ILE A 40 -11.31 -5.20 0.78
CA ILE A 40 -9.86 -5.07 0.84
C ILE A 40 -9.34 -4.26 -0.34
N HIS A 41 -8.27 -3.51 -0.13
CA HIS A 41 -7.66 -2.63 -1.13
C HIS A 41 -6.17 -2.96 -1.36
N LEU A 42 -5.47 -3.35 -0.31
CA LEU A 42 -4.02 -3.59 -0.33
C LEU A 42 -3.67 -5.05 -0.11
N VAL A 43 -4.31 -5.71 0.85
CA VAL A 43 -4.06 -7.12 1.12
C VAL A 43 -4.48 -7.95 -0.09
N PRO A 44 -3.62 -8.88 -0.59
CA PRO A 44 -3.99 -9.77 -1.68
C PRO A 44 -5.21 -10.62 -1.36
N SER A 45 -6.13 -10.78 -2.32
CA SER A 45 -7.40 -11.50 -2.11
C SER A 45 -7.20 -12.96 -1.72
N GLY A 46 -6.06 -13.55 -2.07
CA GLY A 46 -5.73 -14.93 -1.67
C GLY A 46 -5.48 -15.16 -0.18
N ILE A 47 -5.47 -14.11 0.65
CA ILE A 47 -5.23 -14.23 2.10
C ILE A 47 -6.29 -15.08 2.80
N PHE A 48 -7.49 -15.19 2.23
CA PHE A 48 -8.59 -16.00 2.77
C PHE A 48 -8.35 -17.50 2.67
N ALA A 49 -7.52 -17.97 1.72
CA ALA A 49 -7.09 -19.36 1.64
C ALA A 49 -6.01 -19.64 2.71
N GLN A 50 -6.25 -20.63 3.58
CA GLN A 50 -5.42 -20.87 4.78
C GLN A 50 -3.95 -21.18 4.48
N ASN A 51 -3.67 -21.84 3.37
CA ASN A 51 -2.31 -22.27 3.00
C ASN A 51 -1.61 -21.29 2.05
N THR A 52 -2.23 -20.18 1.73
CA THR A 52 -1.70 -19.21 0.79
C THR A 52 -1.05 -18.03 1.51
N THR A 53 0.10 -17.61 1.01
CA THR A 53 0.82 -16.43 1.50
C THR A 53 0.59 -15.25 0.58
N GLY A 54 0.17 -14.11 1.15
CA GLY A 54 0.01 -12.85 0.45
C GLY A 54 1.32 -12.07 0.38
N LEU A 55 1.70 -11.62 -0.82
CA LEU A 55 2.88 -10.79 -1.06
C LEU A 55 2.46 -9.43 -1.62
N ILE A 56 2.85 -8.33 -0.96
CA ILE A 56 2.68 -6.97 -1.47
C ILE A 56 4.03 -6.49 -2.00
N GLY A 57 4.15 -6.47 -3.33
CA GLY A 57 5.40 -6.20 -4.04
C GLY A 57 5.84 -4.72 -4.03
N GLY A 58 7.08 -4.48 -4.40
CA GLY A 58 7.68 -3.13 -4.45
C GLY A 58 7.06 -2.19 -5.51
N GLY A 59 6.23 -2.72 -6.41
CA GLY A 59 5.44 -1.92 -7.35
C GLY A 59 4.23 -1.23 -6.72
N VAL A 60 3.70 -1.80 -5.63
CA VAL A 60 2.53 -1.27 -4.93
C VAL A 60 2.88 -0.02 -4.13
N VAL A 61 1.98 0.97 -4.15
CA VAL A 61 2.06 2.13 -3.26
C VAL A 61 1.10 1.92 -2.07
N ILE A 62 1.61 2.12 -0.86
CA ILE A 62 0.95 1.67 0.37
C ILE A 62 0.49 2.87 1.20
N ASP A 63 -0.79 2.90 1.50
CA ASP A 63 -1.34 3.70 2.58
C ASP A 63 -1.21 2.90 3.89
N PRO A 64 -0.34 3.33 4.84
CA PRO A 64 -0.10 2.56 6.05
C PRO A 64 -1.33 2.37 6.92
N GLN A 65 -2.17 3.41 6.99
CA GLN A 65 -3.40 3.37 7.78
C GLN A 65 -4.36 2.31 7.22
N VAL A 66 -4.60 2.36 5.90
CA VAL A 66 -5.48 1.39 5.22
C VAL A 66 -4.98 -0.04 5.40
N LEU A 67 -3.67 -0.26 5.25
CA LEU A 67 -3.10 -1.59 5.43
C LEU A 67 -3.30 -2.12 6.87
N LEU A 68 -3.10 -1.27 7.88
CA LEU A 68 -3.33 -1.64 9.27
C LEU A 68 -4.80 -1.94 9.55
N GLU A 69 -5.72 -1.12 9.01
CA GLU A 69 -7.17 -1.34 9.14
C GLU A 69 -7.59 -2.68 8.53
N GLU A 70 -7.04 -3.04 7.36
CA GLU A 70 -7.31 -4.33 6.71
C GLU A 70 -6.76 -5.51 7.52
N ILE A 71 -5.53 -5.41 8.04
CA ILE A 71 -4.94 -6.43 8.91
C ILE A 71 -5.79 -6.64 10.18
N GLU A 72 -6.21 -5.55 10.83
CA GLU A 72 -7.05 -5.63 12.02
C GLU A 72 -8.43 -6.23 11.73
N MET A 73 -9.03 -5.85 10.60
CA MET A 73 -10.31 -6.39 10.16
C MET A 73 -10.23 -7.90 9.93
N LEU A 74 -9.19 -8.37 9.26
CA LEU A 74 -8.96 -9.79 9.00
C LEU A 74 -8.72 -10.58 10.30
N ASN A 75 -7.86 -10.08 11.18
CA ASN A 75 -7.57 -10.71 12.46
C ASN A 75 -8.83 -10.81 13.36
N LYS A 76 -9.67 -9.76 13.41
CA LYS A 76 -10.96 -9.77 14.13
C LYS A 76 -11.94 -10.81 13.59
N ALA A 77 -11.86 -11.12 12.32
CA ALA A 77 -12.68 -12.15 11.67
C ALA A 77 -12.09 -13.57 11.82
N GLY A 78 -10.98 -13.73 12.55
CA GLY A 78 -10.32 -15.02 12.75
C GLY A 78 -9.44 -15.45 11.58
N ILE A 79 -9.16 -14.54 10.64
CA ILE A 79 -8.25 -14.78 9.51
C ILE A 79 -6.86 -14.31 9.93
N GLY A 80 -6.04 -15.24 10.43
CA GLY A 80 -4.67 -14.94 10.85
C GLY A 80 -3.79 -14.54 9.66
N VAL A 81 -3.22 -13.35 9.70
CA VAL A 81 -2.32 -12.84 8.66
C VAL A 81 -0.84 -12.92 9.06
N ASP A 82 -0.55 -13.14 10.33
CA ASP A 82 0.81 -13.24 10.86
C ASP A 82 1.55 -14.43 10.24
N GLY A 83 2.74 -14.16 9.71
CA GLY A 83 3.52 -15.17 9.00
C GLY A 83 3.02 -15.51 7.58
N ARG A 84 1.88 -14.94 7.15
CA ARG A 84 1.27 -15.18 5.84
C ARG A 84 1.08 -13.94 4.98
N LEU A 85 1.36 -12.76 5.50
CA LEU A 85 1.34 -11.51 4.75
C LEU A 85 2.72 -10.87 4.80
N TRP A 86 3.31 -10.62 3.63
CA TRP A 86 4.60 -9.97 3.54
C TRP A 86 4.55 -8.76 2.63
N VAL A 87 5.19 -7.69 3.07
CA VAL A 87 5.25 -6.39 2.38
C VAL A 87 6.69 -6.11 2.00
N SER A 88 6.91 -5.78 0.73
CA SER A 88 8.24 -5.41 0.25
C SER A 88 8.75 -4.14 0.94
N PRO A 89 9.98 -4.14 1.48
CA PRO A 89 10.58 -2.93 2.03
C PRO A 89 10.82 -1.84 0.98
N ARG A 90 10.74 -2.20 -0.31
CA ARG A 90 10.93 -1.29 -1.47
C ARG A 90 9.63 -0.61 -1.91
N SER A 91 8.46 -0.99 -1.37
CA SER A 91 7.21 -0.32 -1.72
C SER A 91 7.19 1.11 -1.18
N HIS A 92 6.59 2.00 -1.97
CA HIS A 92 6.48 3.42 -1.64
C HIS A 92 5.28 3.68 -0.73
N ILE A 93 5.41 4.68 0.11
CA ILE A 93 4.42 5.04 1.13
C ILE A 93 3.64 6.25 0.69
N ILE A 94 2.32 6.17 0.76
CA ILE A 94 1.44 7.31 0.55
C ILE A 94 1.50 8.19 1.80
N MET A 95 2.06 9.38 1.65
CA MET A 95 2.16 10.40 2.69
C MET A 95 0.92 11.30 2.68
N PRO A 96 0.61 12.05 3.76
CA PRO A 96 -0.56 12.93 3.81
C PRO A 96 -0.59 13.97 2.70
N TYR A 97 0.56 14.52 2.37
CA TYR A 97 0.67 15.51 1.29
C TYR A 97 0.29 14.95 -0.08
N HIS A 98 0.43 13.62 -0.32
CA HIS A 98 -0.02 13.01 -1.58
C HIS A 98 -1.55 13.08 -1.70
N LYS A 99 -2.28 12.80 -0.62
CA LYS A 99 -3.75 12.84 -0.60
C LYS A 99 -4.27 14.27 -0.80
N ILE A 100 -3.63 15.24 -0.13
CA ILE A 100 -3.98 16.66 -0.25
C ILE A 100 -3.71 17.15 -1.68
N LEU A 101 -2.53 16.86 -2.22
CA LEU A 101 -2.17 17.28 -3.58
C LEU A 101 -3.05 16.63 -4.65
N ASP A 102 -3.48 15.37 -4.46
CA ASP A 102 -4.42 14.70 -5.36
C ASP A 102 -5.75 15.48 -5.45
N GLY A 103 -6.26 15.94 -4.29
CA GLY A 103 -7.45 16.79 -4.24
C GLY A 103 -7.24 18.17 -4.87
N LEU A 104 -6.17 18.87 -4.48
CA LEU A 104 -5.88 20.23 -4.97
C LEU A 104 -5.61 20.24 -6.48
N TYR A 105 -4.93 19.23 -7.01
CA TYR A 105 -4.71 19.12 -8.46
C TYR A 105 -6.01 18.91 -9.21
N GLU A 106 -6.95 18.11 -8.68
CA GLU A 106 -8.27 17.95 -9.30
C GLU A 106 -9.07 19.25 -9.29
N GLU A 107 -9.05 19.97 -8.19
CA GLU A 107 -9.71 21.28 -8.07
C GLU A 107 -9.11 22.33 -9.03
N ALA A 108 -7.77 22.36 -9.14
CA ALA A 108 -7.08 23.28 -10.03
C ALA A 108 -7.33 23.00 -11.52
N LYS A 109 -7.65 21.76 -11.90
CA LYS A 109 -8.00 21.42 -13.29
C LYS A 109 -9.39 21.90 -13.71
N GLY A 110 -10.27 22.19 -12.78
CA GLY A 110 -11.64 22.62 -13.06
C GLY A 110 -12.39 21.64 -13.97
N ALA A 111 -12.85 22.11 -15.13
CA ALA A 111 -13.57 21.29 -16.12
C ALA A 111 -12.71 20.14 -16.71
N GLY A 112 -11.40 20.19 -16.57
CA GLY A 112 -10.46 19.14 -17.00
C GLY A 112 -10.15 18.10 -15.90
N ALA A 113 -10.90 18.09 -14.80
CA ALA A 113 -10.71 17.12 -13.71
C ALA A 113 -10.84 15.68 -14.20
N THR A 114 -9.94 14.82 -13.70
CA THR A 114 -9.86 13.40 -14.11
C THR A 114 -10.84 12.52 -13.33
N GLY A 115 -11.36 13.00 -12.20
CA GLY A 115 -12.23 12.23 -11.31
C GLY A 115 -11.43 11.23 -10.45
N THR A 116 -10.30 11.68 -9.88
CA THR A 116 -9.46 10.82 -9.02
C THR A 116 -10.20 10.42 -7.75
N THR A 117 -9.72 9.34 -7.13
CA THR A 117 -10.26 8.87 -5.84
C THR A 117 -9.78 9.71 -4.66
N ARG A 118 -8.94 10.72 -4.87
CA ARG A 118 -8.30 11.58 -3.84
C ARG A 118 -7.50 10.78 -2.80
N ARG A 119 -7.01 9.61 -3.18
CA ARG A 119 -6.21 8.72 -2.31
C ARG A 119 -4.71 8.93 -2.45
N GLY A 120 -4.27 9.90 -3.25
CA GLY A 120 -2.87 10.26 -3.42
C GLY A 120 -2.08 9.33 -4.35
N ILE A 121 -2.76 8.49 -5.14
CA ILE A 121 -2.10 7.50 -6.01
C ILE A 121 -1.26 8.17 -7.08
N GLY A 122 -1.82 9.12 -7.83
CA GLY A 122 -1.09 9.86 -8.86
C GLY A 122 0.15 10.57 -8.30
N PRO A 123 0.01 11.41 -7.26
CA PRO A 123 1.14 12.09 -6.63
C PRO A 123 2.23 11.17 -6.08
N VAL A 124 1.90 10.04 -5.45
CA VAL A 124 2.93 9.11 -4.94
C VAL A 124 3.66 8.40 -6.07
N PHE A 125 2.97 8.05 -7.18
CA PHE A 125 3.65 7.50 -8.36
C PHE A 125 4.55 8.53 -9.04
N ALA A 126 4.14 9.81 -9.10
CA ALA A 126 5.00 10.89 -9.57
C ALA A 126 6.27 11.00 -8.72
N ASP A 127 6.15 10.95 -7.40
CA ASP A 127 7.30 10.97 -6.49
C ASP A 127 8.17 9.71 -6.64
N LYS A 128 7.58 8.53 -6.87
CA LYS A 128 8.30 7.30 -7.15
C LYS A 128 9.17 7.43 -8.41
N VAL A 129 8.62 7.93 -9.50
CA VAL A 129 9.33 8.07 -10.78
C VAL A 129 10.39 9.16 -10.73
N SER A 130 10.15 10.24 -9.99
CA SER A 130 11.09 11.35 -9.80
C SER A 130 12.11 11.14 -8.67
N TYR A 131 12.17 9.93 -8.08
CA TYR A 131 13.07 9.56 -6.97
C TYR A 131 12.85 10.34 -5.66
N ASN A 132 11.69 10.97 -5.52
CA ASN A 132 11.30 11.74 -4.33
C ASN A 132 10.52 10.92 -3.31
N GLY A 133 10.09 9.72 -3.68
CA GLY A 133 9.26 8.87 -2.84
C GLY A 133 9.96 8.34 -1.60
N ILE A 134 9.19 8.13 -0.55
CA ILE A 134 9.62 7.51 0.71
C ILE A 134 9.21 6.04 0.70
N ARG A 135 10.11 5.15 1.12
CA ARG A 135 9.91 3.70 1.18
C ARG A 135 10.10 3.18 2.60
N TRP A 136 9.67 1.95 2.86
CA TRP A 136 9.87 1.32 4.17
C TRP A 136 11.35 1.18 4.54
N THR A 137 12.23 0.97 3.56
CA THR A 137 13.68 0.92 3.80
C THR A 137 14.22 2.19 4.45
N ASP A 138 13.62 3.34 4.18
CA ASP A 138 14.09 4.62 4.72
C ASP A 138 13.92 4.72 6.25
N PHE A 139 12.97 3.94 6.83
CA PHE A 139 12.71 3.92 8.27
C PHE A 139 13.74 3.16 9.09
N THR A 140 14.62 2.41 8.45
CA THR A 140 15.69 1.63 9.15
C THR A 140 16.90 2.48 9.56
N SER A 141 16.92 3.74 9.15
CA SER A 141 17.97 4.73 9.43
C SER A 141 17.35 6.13 9.55
N ASP A 142 18.18 7.17 9.63
CA ASP A 142 17.74 8.57 9.66
C ASP A 142 17.28 9.09 8.30
N MET A 143 17.27 8.24 7.28
CA MET A 143 16.85 8.61 5.92
C MET A 143 15.40 9.02 5.86
N PHE A 144 14.53 8.43 6.68
CA PHE A 144 13.12 8.79 6.72
C PHE A 144 12.93 10.27 7.11
N GLU A 145 13.53 10.71 8.21
CA GLU A 145 13.43 12.09 8.70
C GLU A 145 14.02 13.08 7.70
N GLN A 146 15.19 12.76 7.14
CA GLN A 146 15.85 13.61 6.14
C GLN A 146 14.99 13.76 4.88
N ARG A 147 14.48 12.65 4.34
CA ARG A 147 13.59 12.69 3.16
C ARG A 147 12.29 13.40 3.47
N LEU A 148 11.66 13.11 4.61
CA LEU A 148 10.43 13.77 5.02
C LEU A 148 10.62 15.29 5.11
N GLN A 149 11.70 15.76 5.74
CA GLN A 149 11.98 17.20 5.86
C GLN A 149 12.09 17.87 4.49
N VAL A 150 12.83 17.27 3.56
CA VAL A 150 13.01 17.81 2.21
C VAL A 150 11.69 17.82 1.45
N GLN A 151 11.00 16.67 1.42
CA GLN A 151 9.76 16.52 0.67
C GLN A 151 8.65 17.42 1.22
N LEU A 152 8.49 17.46 2.55
CA LEU A 152 7.45 18.28 3.16
C LEU A 152 7.67 19.78 2.91
N THR A 153 8.93 20.24 2.97
CA THR A 153 9.26 21.63 2.65
C THR A 153 8.83 21.99 1.21
N LEU A 154 9.10 21.12 0.26
CA LEU A 154 8.70 21.32 -1.13
C LEU A 154 7.17 21.23 -1.31
N LYS A 155 6.55 20.18 -0.77
CA LYS A 155 5.12 19.92 -0.92
C LYS A 155 4.27 20.99 -0.25
N ASN A 156 4.68 21.50 0.91
CA ASN A 156 3.98 22.59 1.58
C ASN A 156 3.95 23.88 0.74
N LYS A 157 5.04 24.19 0.02
CA LYS A 157 5.03 25.33 -0.92
C LYS A 157 3.97 25.17 -2.01
N ILE A 158 3.85 23.97 -2.55
CA ILE A 158 2.86 23.66 -3.60
C ILE A 158 1.44 23.70 -3.02
N ILE A 159 1.23 23.05 -1.86
CA ILE A 159 -0.07 23.02 -1.18
C ILE A 159 -0.58 24.43 -0.91
N VAL A 160 0.26 25.30 -0.33
CA VAL A 160 -0.11 26.69 -0.01
C VAL A 160 -0.36 27.48 -1.29
N ALA A 161 0.45 27.31 -2.34
CA ALA A 161 0.23 27.99 -3.63
C ALA A 161 -1.09 27.60 -4.30
N LEU A 162 -1.61 26.40 -3.99
CA LEU A 162 -2.90 25.91 -4.49
C LEU A 162 -4.07 26.19 -3.50
N GLY A 163 -3.83 26.97 -2.45
CA GLY A 163 -4.85 27.38 -1.49
C GLY A 163 -5.10 26.40 -0.33
N GLY A 164 -4.26 25.37 -0.18
CA GLY A 164 -4.32 24.44 0.94
C GLY A 164 -3.51 24.91 2.16
N GLU A 165 -3.63 24.19 3.27
CA GLU A 165 -2.90 24.46 4.51
C GLU A 165 -1.62 23.64 4.59
N ALA A 166 -0.54 24.28 5.07
CA ALA A 166 0.75 23.62 5.28
C ALA A 166 0.65 22.54 6.37
N LEU A 167 1.26 21.40 6.12
CA LEU A 167 1.34 20.29 7.07
C LEU A 167 2.53 20.47 8.02
N LYS A 168 2.39 19.94 9.24
CA LYS A 168 3.41 19.99 10.28
C LYS A 168 4.28 18.74 10.24
N TYR A 169 5.59 18.97 10.32
CA TYR A 169 6.59 17.92 10.22
C TYR A 169 6.47 16.89 11.37
N GLU A 170 6.36 17.36 12.60
CA GLU A 170 6.35 16.53 13.80
C GLU A 170 5.15 15.56 13.80
N GLU A 171 3.98 16.06 13.43
CA GLU A 171 2.75 15.27 13.37
C GLU A 171 2.88 14.10 12.37
N ILE A 172 3.46 14.37 11.20
CA ILE A 172 3.67 13.35 10.17
C ILE A 172 4.73 12.36 10.62
N ARG A 173 5.88 12.84 11.09
CA ARG A 173 6.99 12.01 11.57
C ARG A 173 6.50 11.00 12.61
N ASP A 174 5.83 11.48 13.64
CA ASP A 174 5.41 10.65 14.78
C ASP A 174 4.32 9.64 14.37
N THR A 175 3.34 10.08 13.58
CA THR A 175 2.31 9.20 13.03
C THR A 175 2.91 8.07 12.19
N TYR A 176 3.82 8.40 11.26
CA TYR A 176 4.39 7.41 10.35
C TYR A 176 5.43 6.51 11.02
N ARG A 177 6.14 6.98 12.04
CA ARG A 177 6.94 6.13 12.91
C ARG A 177 6.06 5.13 13.68
N GLY A 178 4.89 5.56 14.14
CA GLY A 178 3.89 4.69 14.76
C GLY A 178 3.40 3.60 13.80
N TYR A 179 3.06 3.97 12.56
CA TYR A 179 2.68 3.01 11.52
C TYR A 179 3.79 2.01 11.22
N TYR A 180 5.02 2.49 11.05
CA TYR A 180 6.16 1.62 10.80
C TYR A 180 6.37 0.62 11.93
N SER A 181 6.32 1.04 13.19
CA SER A 181 6.47 0.16 14.35
C SER A 181 5.46 -1.00 14.33
N ARG A 182 4.20 -0.72 13.95
CA ARG A 182 3.13 -1.72 13.87
C ARG A 182 3.24 -2.61 12.63
N LEU A 183 3.70 -2.07 11.50
CA LEU A 183 3.83 -2.81 10.23
C LEU A 183 5.17 -3.54 10.09
N LYS A 184 6.19 -3.19 10.87
CA LYS A 184 7.52 -3.80 10.83
C LYS A 184 7.51 -5.34 10.83
N PRO A 185 6.66 -6.04 11.59
CA PRO A 185 6.60 -7.51 11.55
C PRO A 185 6.22 -8.09 10.19
N TYR A 186 5.53 -7.33 9.35
CA TYR A 186 5.08 -7.73 8.02
C TYR A 186 6.08 -7.34 6.91
N ILE A 187 7.03 -6.44 7.20
CA ILE A 187 7.98 -5.95 6.19
C ILE A 187 9.13 -6.94 6.05
N ARG A 188 9.28 -7.51 4.85
CA ARG A 188 10.29 -8.52 4.56
C ARG A 188 10.78 -8.42 3.12
N GLU A 189 12.06 -8.70 2.89
CA GLU A 189 12.61 -8.78 1.53
C GLU A 189 11.95 -9.96 0.78
N LEU A 190 11.28 -9.63 -0.32
CA LEU A 190 10.49 -10.60 -1.08
C LEU A 190 11.29 -11.32 -2.18
N PHE A 191 12.42 -10.78 -2.56
CA PHE A 191 13.22 -11.34 -3.66
C PHE A 191 13.64 -12.79 -3.37
N SER A 192 14.15 -13.06 -2.17
CA SER A 192 14.51 -14.43 -1.75
C SER A 192 13.29 -15.34 -1.69
N ILE A 193 12.17 -14.86 -1.13
CA ILE A 193 10.92 -15.65 -1.05
C ILE A 193 10.45 -16.10 -2.44
N VAL A 194 10.46 -15.18 -3.40
CA VAL A 194 10.04 -15.48 -4.77
C VAL A 194 11.04 -16.41 -5.46
N GLN A 195 12.34 -16.14 -5.34
CA GLN A 195 13.37 -16.97 -5.96
C GLN A 195 13.39 -18.41 -5.42
N ASP A 196 13.33 -18.54 -4.09
CA ASP A 196 13.35 -19.85 -3.45
C ASP A 196 12.06 -20.61 -3.76
N GLY A 197 10.90 -19.94 -3.71
CA GLY A 197 9.63 -20.52 -4.11
C GLY A 197 9.63 -21.04 -5.55
N LEU A 198 10.19 -20.27 -6.50
CA LEU A 198 10.30 -20.72 -7.90
C LEU A 198 11.23 -21.93 -8.06
N LYS A 199 12.36 -21.97 -7.34
CA LYS A 199 13.26 -23.13 -7.34
C LYS A 199 12.61 -24.38 -6.76
N GLU A 200 11.76 -24.22 -5.77
CA GLU A 200 10.99 -25.30 -5.14
C GLU A 200 9.75 -25.73 -5.94
N GLY A 201 9.48 -25.09 -7.08
CA GLY A 201 8.30 -25.38 -7.91
C GLY A 201 6.98 -24.88 -7.32
N ARG A 202 7.01 -23.88 -6.44
CA ARG A 202 5.82 -23.25 -5.87
C ARG A 202 5.04 -22.47 -6.90
N ASN A 203 3.73 -22.47 -6.74
CA ASN A 203 2.81 -21.77 -7.64
C ASN A 203 2.55 -20.35 -7.15
N PHE A 204 2.65 -19.39 -8.08
CA PHE A 204 2.39 -17.99 -7.84
C PHE A 204 1.20 -17.51 -8.68
N LEU A 205 0.25 -16.82 -8.05
CA LEU A 205 -0.81 -16.08 -8.70
C LEU A 205 -0.50 -14.59 -8.62
N LEU A 206 -0.49 -13.90 -9.76
CA LEU A 206 -0.25 -12.47 -9.81
C LEU A 206 -1.58 -11.72 -9.79
N GLU A 207 -1.70 -10.74 -8.90
CA GLU A 207 -2.87 -9.89 -8.70
C GLU A 207 -2.52 -8.41 -8.96
N GLN A 208 -3.41 -7.68 -9.63
CA GLN A 208 -3.29 -6.24 -9.85
C GLN A 208 -4.56 -5.50 -9.46
#